data_d748cfb8e8c4aef381de177a4c169a3b
#
_entry.id   d748cfb8e8c4aef381de177a4c169a3b
#
_cell.length_a   1.000
_cell.length_b   1.000
_cell.length_c   1.000
_cell.angle_alpha   90.00
_cell.angle_beta   90.00
_cell.angle_gamma   90.00
#
_symmetry.space_group_name_H-M   'P 1'
#
loop_
_entity.id
_entity.type
_entity.pdbx_description
1 polymer ?
#
loop_
_entity_poly.entity_id
_entity_poly.type
_entity_poly.pdbx_seq_one_letter_code
_entity_poly.pdbx_strand_id
1 'polypeptide(L)'
;MRFDREELRQNAESALVFIHEQLWRQGRLLVTHKDGQSRLNAYLDDYAYLLDALLTMLQARWSGRWLNFARQIADAAIANFYDVEKHGFFFTSHDHEPLIQRRKDYLDDATPAGNGVITQSLAVLGYLINEPRYNEIARQTLQAAWSTMTWAPSACNSLLFALEDYLHPPRQIILRGKPEVIADWQRRCLAIAGCRTRIYAIPADTPELPESLALRTAQGDATAYCCEGFRCLEPFLDIRSLSNYLKTPDRVR
;
A
#
# COMPACT_ATOMS: atom_id res chain seq x y z
N MET A 1 9.54 -14.32 -6.14
CA MET A 1 8.76 -15.53 -6.41
C MET A 1 7.42 -15.35 -5.72
N ARG A 2 6.34 -15.13 -6.48
CA ARG A 2 4.99 -15.01 -5.91
C ARG A 2 4.40 -16.41 -5.82
N PHE A 3 4.08 -16.83 -4.61
CA PHE A 3 3.47 -18.15 -4.39
C PHE A 3 1.99 -18.09 -4.75
N ASP A 4 1.59 -18.75 -5.83
CA ASP A 4 0.17 -18.95 -6.17
C ASP A 4 -0.39 -20.10 -5.34
N ARG A 5 -0.56 -19.84 -4.04
CA ARG A 5 -1.07 -20.81 -3.06
C ARG A 5 -2.36 -20.26 -2.47
N GLU A 6 -3.49 -20.81 -2.90
CA GLU A 6 -4.83 -20.41 -2.46
C GLU A 6 -4.97 -20.47 -0.92
N GLU A 7 -4.41 -21.50 -0.30
CA GLU A 7 -4.41 -21.67 1.15
C GLU A 7 -3.78 -20.46 1.87
N LEU A 8 -2.66 -19.94 1.38
CA LEU A 8 -2.00 -18.77 1.99
C LEU A 8 -2.86 -17.51 1.83
N ARG A 9 -3.53 -17.35 0.69
CA ARG A 9 -4.46 -16.23 0.49
C ARG A 9 -5.65 -16.30 1.43
N GLN A 10 -6.24 -17.49 1.60
CA GLN A 10 -7.36 -17.71 2.52
C GLN A 10 -6.96 -17.44 3.97
N ASN A 11 -5.78 -17.88 4.39
CA ASN A 11 -5.25 -17.61 5.73
C ASN A 11 -5.03 -16.11 5.96
N ALA A 12 -4.45 -15.41 4.99
CA ALA A 12 -4.27 -13.96 5.06
C ALA A 12 -5.61 -13.22 5.10
N GLU A 13 -6.59 -13.63 4.28
CA GLU A 13 -7.94 -13.05 4.29
C GLU A 13 -8.64 -13.27 5.63
N SER A 14 -8.53 -14.48 6.19
CA SER A 14 -9.08 -14.79 7.52
C SER A 14 -8.46 -13.93 8.63
N ALA A 15 -7.15 -13.70 8.57
CA ALA A 15 -6.46 -12.79 9.49
C ALA A 15 -6.95 -11.33 9.34
N LEU A 16 -7.11 -10.84 8.10
CA LEU A 16 -7.66 -9.51 7.85
C LEU A 16 -9.10 -9.36 8.34
N VAL A 17 -9.93 -10.39 8.15
CA VAL A 17 -11.30 -10.41 8.68
C VAL A 17 -11.26 -10.32 10.21
N PHE A 18 -10.43 -11.13 10.87
CA PHE A 18 -10.29 -11.08 12.32
C PHE A 18 -9.84 -9.70 12.81
N ILE A 19 -8.81 -9.11 12.21
CA ILE A 19 -8.32 -7.78 12.57
C ILE A 19 -9.43 -6.73 12.41
N HIS A 20 -10.10 -6.74 11.26
CA HIS A 20 -11.17 -5.79 10.97
C HIS A 20 -12.36 -5.96 11.93
N GLU A 21 -12.75 -7.19 12.28
CA GLU A 21 -13.93 -7.46 13.08
C GLU A 21 -13.66 -7.44 14.59
N GLN A 22 -12.45 -7.72 15.02
CA GLN A 22 -12.12 -7.80 16.44
C GLN A 22 -11.23 -6.66 16.93
N LEU A 23 -10.27 -6.20 16.13
CA LEU A 23 -9.28 -5.22 16.55
C LEU A 23 -9.55 -3.79 16.06
N TRP A 24 -10.32 -3.61 14.99
CA TRP A 24 -10.72 -2.28 14.51
C TRP A 24 -11.97 -1.79 15.22
N ARG A 25 -11.85 -0.81 16.11
CA ARG A 25 -12.94 -0.28 16.91
C ARG A 25 -12.97 1.24 16.89
N GLN A 26 -14.10 1.83 16.51
CA GLN A 26 -14.32 3.28 16.53
C GLN A 26 -13.20 4.10 15.86
N GLY A 27 -12.68 3.60 14.73
CA GLY A 27 -11.59 4.26 14.00
C GLY A 27 -10.20 4.09 14.62
N ARG A 28 -10.03 3.14 15.56
CA ARG A 28 -8.76 2.82 16.22
C ARG A 28 -8.41 1.35 16.06
N LEU A 29 -7.14 1.08 15.81
CA LEU A 29 -6.59 -0.27 15.84
C LEU A 29 -6.17 -0.61 17.28
N LEU A 30 -6.53 -1.81 17.73
CA LEU A 30 -6.18 -2.34 19.04
C LEU A 30 -5.14 -3.45 18.90
N VAL A 31 -4.23 -3.58 19.89
CA VAL A 31 -3.10 -4.52 19.84
C VAL A 31 -3.51 -5.95 20.16
N THR A 32 -4.40 -6.13 21.16
CA THR A 32 -4.64 -7.45 21.73
C THR A 32 -6.11 -7.83 21.68
N HIS A 33 -6.36 -9.12 21.44
CA HIS A 33 -7.68 -9.73 21.64
C HIS A 33 -7.53 -10.99 22.49
N LYS A 34 -8.19 -11.00 23.63
CA LYS A 34 -8.19 -12.15 24.55
C LYS A 34 -9.53 -12.23 25.26
N ASP A 35 -10.05 -13.46 25.41
CA ASP A 35 -11.30 -13.74 26.12
C ASP A 35 -12.48 -12.89 25.63
N GLY A 36 -12.59 -12.71 24.29
CA GLY A 36 -13.63 -11.92 23.65
C GLY A 36 -13.48 -10.39 23.80
N GLN A 37 -12.37 -9.91 24.36
CA GLN A 37 -12.12 -8.47 24.57
C GLN A 37 -10.87 -8.01 23.83
N SER A 38 -11.01 -6.89 23.11
CA SER A 38 -9.89 -6.19 22.46
C SER A 38 -9.47 -4.99 23.31
N ARG A 39 -8.16 -4.83 23.51
CA ARG A 39 -7.60 -3.82 24.42
C ARG A 39 -6.32 -3.22 23.86
N LEU A 40 -5.92 -2.09 24.43
CA LEU A 40 -4.71 -1.31 24.18
C LEU A 40 -4.66 -0.74 22.75
N ASN A 41 -4.40 0.53 22.64
CA ASN A 41 -4.21 1.20 21.36
C ASN A 41 -2.93 0.70 20.68
N ALA A 42 -3.04 0.42 19.40
CA ALA A 42 -1.93 0.00 18.56
C ALA A 42 -0.92 1.14 18.35
N TYR A 43 0.32 0.76 18.05
CA TYR A 43 1.42 1.66 17.72
C TYR A 43 1.50 1.91 16.21
N LEU A 44 2.36 2.82 15.79
CA LEU A 44 2.56 3.13 14.37
C LEU A 44 2.86 1.88 13.53
N ASP A 45 3.71 1.00 14.03
CA ASP A 45 4.16 -0.19 13.30
C ASP A 45 2.98 -1.12 12.96
N ASP A 46 2.02 -1.26 13.87
CA ASP A 46 0.82 -2.06 13.63
C ASP A 46 -0.02 -1.51 12.48
N TYR A 47 -0.18 -0.18 12.40
CA TYR A 47 -0.86 0.49 11.29
C TYR A 47 -0.08 0.37 9.99
N ALA A 48 1.23 0.56 10.05
CA ALA A 48 2.11 0.51 8.88
C ALA A 48 2.10 -0.86 8.21
N TYR A 49 2.31 -1.91 9.00
CA TYR A 49 2.31 -3.28 8.50
C TYR A 49 0.93 -3.74 8.04
N LEU A 50 -0.14 -3.33 8.74
CA LEU A 50 -1.50 -3.65 8.30
C LEU A 50 -1.83 -2.97 6.96
N LEU A 51 -1.43 -1.71 6.77
CA LEU A 51 -1.63 -1.01 5.50
C LEU A 51 -0.88 -1.71 4.35
N ASP A 52 0.38 -2.08 4.56
CA ASP A 52 1.16 -2.81 3.57
C ASP A 52 0.56 -4.19 3.24
N ALA A 53 0.09 -4.91 4.26
CA ALA A 53 -0.60 -6.19 4.09
C ALA A 53 -1.89 -6.04 3.27
N LEU A 54 -2.69 -5.00 3.54
CA LEU A 54 -3.91 -4.70 2.79
C LEU A 54 -3.60 -4.40 1.32
N LEU A 55 -2.59 -3.57 1.03
CA LEU A 55 -2.16 -3.26 -0.34
C LEU A 55 -1.62 -4.49 -1.08
N THR A 56 -0.94 -5.38 -0.37
CA THR A 56 -0.48 -6.65 -0.91
C THR A 56 -1.65 -7.59 -1.19
N MET A 57 -2.64 -7.65 -0.29
CA MET A 57 -3.85 -8.46 -0.48
C MET A 57 -4.68 -8.00 -1.68
N LEU A 58 -4.80 -6.68 -1.90
CA LEU A 58 -5.49 -6.12 -3.08
C LEU A 58 -4.86 -6.55 -4.41
N GLN A 59 -3.55 -6.80 -4.44
CA GLN A 59 -2.88 -7.37 -5.61
C GLN A 59 -3.15 -8.87 -5.75
N ALA A 60 -3.26 -9.61 -4.64
CA ALA A 60 -3.56 -11.04 -4.68
C ALA A 60 -5.02 -11.29 -5.07
N ARG A 61 -5.93 -10.50 -4.53
CA ARG A 61 -7.37 -10.54 -4.79
C ARG A 61 -7.98 -9.18 -4.51
N TRP A 62 -8.57 -8.57 -5.53
CA TRP A 62 -9.24 -7.29 -5.35
C TRP A 62 -10.47 -7.39 -4.46
N SER A 63 -10.64 -6.42 -3.56
CA SER A 63 -11.80 -6.28 -2.69
C SER A 63 -12.03 -4.81 -2.35
N GLY A 64 -13.22 -4.28 -2.65
CA GLY A 64 -13.62 -2.93 -2.23
C GLY A 64 -13.62 -2.76 -0.72
N ARG A 65 -13.98 -3.82 0.05
CA ARG A 65 -13.90 -3.84 1.53
C ARG A 65 -12.47 -3.57 2.00
N TRP A 66 -11.47 -4.26 1.43
CA TRP A 66 -10.08 -4.11 1.83
C TRP A 66 -9.48 -2.78 1.36
N LEU A 67 -9.88 -2.27 0.21
CA LEU A 67 -9.48 -0.92 -0.21
C LEU A 67 -10.02 0.14 0.75
N ASN A 68 -11.29 0.05 1.13
CA ASN A 68 -11.88 0.99 2.08
C ASN A 68 -11.20 0.88 3.46
N PHE A 69 -10.90 -0.32 3.91
CA PHE A 69 -10.17 -0.52 5.16
C PHE A 69 -8.74 0.04 5.09
N ALA A 70 -8.02 -0.14 3.97
CA ALA A 70 -6.71 0.47 3.76
C ALA A 70 -6.75 2.01 3.87
N ARG A 71 -7.78 2.65 3.31
CA ARG A 71 -7.99 4.10 3.46
C ARG A 71 -8.23 4.50 4.91
N GLN A 72 -9.08 3.76 5.62
CA GLN A 72 -9.37 4.02 7.04
C GLN A 72 -8.10 3.88 7.90
N ILE A 73 -7.27 2.86 7.67
CA ILE A 73 -5.99 2.66 8.37
C ILE A 73 -5.01 3.79 8.05
N ALA A 74 -4.90 4.21 6.78
CA ALA A 74 -4.04 5.31 6.37
C ALA A 74 -4.46 6.63 7.03
N ASP A 75 -5.74 6.97 6.97
CA ASP A 75 -6.29 8.20 7.58
C ASP A 75 -6.13 8.18 9.10
N ALA A 76 -6.37 7.06 9.76
CA ALA A 76 -6.19 6.92 11.20
C ALA A 76 -4.71 7.01 11.60
N ALA A 77 -3.80 6.44 10.81
CA ALA A 77 -2.36 6.59 11.05
C ALA A 77 -1.93 8.06 10.96
N ILE A 78 -2.38 8.77 9.95
CA ILE A 78 -2.11 10.21 9.79
C ILE A 78 -2.70 11.01 10.95
N ALA A 79 -3.96 10.77 11.29
CA ALA A 79 -4.65 11.52 12.34
C ALA A 79 -4.02 11.31 13.73
N ASN A 80 -3.47 10.13 14.02
CA ASN A 80 -3.03 9.76 15.37
C ASN A 80 -1.51 9.83 15.58
N PHE A 81 -0.70 9.75 14.52
CA PHE A 81 0.75 9.62 14.67
C PHE A 81 1.56 10.68 13.92
N TYR A 82 0.99 11.33 12.88
CA TYR A 82 1.74 12.27 12.06
C TYR A 82 2.05 13.57 12.82
N ASP A 83 3.29 13.99 12.74
CA ASP A 83 3.73 15.30 13.28
C ASP A 83 3.55 16.37 12.19
N VAL A 84 2.56 17.23 12.37
CA VAL A 84 2.24 18.29 11.40
C VAL A 84 3.28 19.41 11.37
N GLU A 85 4.08 19.59 12.45
CA GLU A 85 5.07 20.65 12.56
C GLU A 85 6.43 20.25 12.00
N LYS A 86 6.91 19.05 12.41
CA LYS A 86 8.25 18.55 12.06
C LYS A 86 8.24 17.38 11.08
N HIS A 87 7.06 16.98 10.64
CA HIS A 87 6.83 15.85 9.74
C HIS A 87 7.32 14.50 10.27
N GLY A 88 6.99 13.42 9.53
CA GLY A 88 7.23 12.06 10.00
C GLY A 88 6.25 11.63 11.10
N PHE A 89 6.31 10.38 11.49
CA PHE A 89 5.33 9.76 12.39
C PHE A 89 5.98 9.44 13.74
N PHE A 90 5.29 9.80 14.81
CA PHE A 90 5.63 9.32 16.14
C PHE A 90 5.29 7.83 16.27
N PHE A 91 6.05 7.09 17.08
CA PHE A 91 5.77 5.68 17.37
C PHE A 91 4.47 5.50 18.16
N THR A 92 4.19 6.40 19.13
CA THR A 92 2.97 6.40 19.94
C THR A 92 1.97 7.41 19.43
N SER A 93 0.67 7.11 19.54
CA SER A 93 -0.40 8.05 19.20
C SER A 93 -0.38 9.30 20.09
N HIS A 94 -1.01 10.39 19.61
CA HIS A 94 -1.03 11.66 20.36
C HIS A 94 -1.86 11.59 21.65
N ASP A 95 -2.77 10.64 21.78
CA ASP A 95 -3.61 10.38 22.95
C ASP A 95 -3.06 9.26 23.85
N HIS A 96 -1.80 8.83 23.61
CA HIS A 96 -1.09 7.92 24.51
C HIS A 96 -0.85 8.60 25.86
N GLU A 97 -0.66 7.79 26.92
CA GLU A 97 -0.25 8.34 28.21
C GLU A 97 0.98 9.24 28.08
N PRO A 98 1.13 10.29 28.92
CA PRO A 98 2.26 11.22 28.82
C PRO A 98 3.60 10.49 28.95
N LEU A 99 4.43 10.58 27.92
CA LEU A 99 5.79 10.08 27.90
C LEU A 99 6.78 11.24 28.10
N ILE A 100 7.96 10.95 28.67
CA ILE A 100 9.06 11.93 28.77
C ILE A 100 9.43 12.44 27.37
N GLN A 101 9.42 11.55 26.37
CA GLN A 101 9.66 11.90 24.98
C GLN A 101 8.88 10.95 24.06
N ARG A 102 8.16 11.49 23.08
CA ARG A 102 7.62 10.75 21.96
C ARG A 102 8.69 10.63 20.89
N ARG A 103 9.07 9.40 20.56
CA ARG A 103 10.12 9.12 19.55
C ARG A 103 9.54 8.94 18.16
N LYS A 104 10.35 9.23 17.14
CA LYS A 104 10.14 8.86 15.74
C LYS A 104 11.25 7.90 15.35
N ASP A 105 10.88 6.66 15.07
CA ASP A 105 11.86 5.63 14.71
C ASP A 105 12.06 5.65 13.19
N TYR A 106 13.26 6.03 12.76
CA TYR A 106 13.68 6.05 11.37
C TYR A 106 14.67 4.92 11.02
N LEU A 107 15.28 4.31 12.03
CA LEU A 107 16.22 3.22 11.86
C LEU A 107 15.47 1.88 11.91
N ASP A 108 15.80 1.03 10.95
CA ASP A 108 15.38 -0.37 10.98
C ASP A 108 16.15 -1.11 12.08
N ASP A 109 15.48 -2.07 12.71
CA ASP A 109 16.06 -2.98 13.70
C ASP A 109 15.81 -4.43 13.22
N ALA A 110 15.36 -5.33 14.09
CA ALA A 110 14.94 -6.68 13.71
C ALA A 110 13.77 -6.67 12.70
N THR A 111 12.99 -5.61 12.70
CA THR A 111 11.92 -5.33 11.76
C THR A 111 12.13 -3.97 11.08
N PRO A 112 11.59 -3.76 9.85
CA PRO A 112 11.60 -2.46 9.19
C PRO A 112 10.94 -1.38 10.06
N ALA A 113 11.46 -0.16 10.07
CA ALA A 113 10.87 0.94 10.83
C ALA A 113 9.48 1.31 10.30
N GLY A 114 8.51 1.50 11.21
CA GLY A 114 7.15 1.90 10.84
C GLY A 114 7.08 3.15 10.00
N ASN A 115 7.98 4.14 10.23
CA ASN A 115 8.08 5.33 9.38
C ASN A 115 8.43 5.00 7.91
N GLY A 116 9.31 4.03 7.67
CA GLY A 116 9.64 3.62 6.30
C GLY A 116 8.47 2.91 5.63
N VAL A 117 7.88 1.93 6.32
CA VAL A 117 6.77 1.12 5.79
C VAL A 117 5.52 1.97 5.53
N ILE A 118 5.12 2.84 6.49
CA ILE A 118 3.94 3.71 6.30
C ILE A 118 4.15 4.70 5.16
N THR A 119 5.36 5.26 5.03
CA THR A 119 5.71 6.22 3.97
C THR A 119 5.56 5.58 2.59
N GLN A 120 6.10 4.39 2.40
CA GLN A 120 5.98 3.64 1.14
C GLN A 120 4.51 3.27 0.86
N SER A 121 3.80 2.76 1.87
CA SER A 121 2.41 2.33 1.73
C SER A 121 1.47 3.50 1.42
N LEU A 122 1.67 4.66 2.04
CA LEU A 122 0.91 5.88 1.72
C LEU A 122 1.15 6.32 0.27
N ALA A 123 2.41 6.34 -0.20
CA ALA A 123 2.72 6.69 -1.57
C ALA A 123 2.04 5.75 -2.58
N VAL A 124 2.09 4.45 -2.33
CA VAL A 124 1.45 3.42 -3.19
C VAL A 124 -0.07 3.59 -3.20
N LEU A 125 -0.70 3.75 -2.03
CA LEU A 125 -2.14 3.97 -1.94
C LEU A 125 -2.54 5.28 -2.62
N GLY A 126 -1.79 6.36 -2.41
CA GLY A 126 -2.03 7.66 -3.02
C GLY A 126 -2.04 7.60 -4.55
N TYR A 127 -1.09 6.90 -5.15
CA TYR A 127 -1.08 6.68 -6.60
C TYR A 127 -2.24 5.80 -7.07
N LEU A 128 -2.60 4.76 -6.30
CA LEU A 128 -3.66 3.82 -6.67
C LEU A 128 -5.03 4.51 -6.76
N ILE A 129 -5.36 5.31 -5.76
CA ILE A 129 -6.68 5.97 -5.68
C ILE A 129 -6.68 7.43 -6.11
N ASN A 130 -5.53 7.94 -6.60
CA ASN A 130 -5.33 9.34 -6.99
C ASN A 130 -5.60 10.32 -5.81
N GLU A 131 -4.98 10.05 -4.65
CA GLU A 131 -5.05 10.90 -3.45
C GLU A 131 -3.68 11.56 -3.18
N PRO A 132 -3.40 12.74 -3.75
CA PRO A 132 -2.10 13.40 -3.64
C PRO A 132 -1.66 13.73 -2.20
N ARG A 133 -2.61 13.88 -1.27
CA ARG A 133 -2.32 14.15 0.14
C ARG A 133 -1.43 13.08 0.76
N TYR A 134 -1.67 11.81 0.42
CA TYR A 134 -0.83 10.71 0.93
C TYR A 134 0.60 10.79 0.41
N ASN A 135 0.77 11.16 -0.85
CA ASN A 135 2.10 11.31 -1.46
C ASN A 135 2.84 12.53 -0.90
N GLU A 136 2.12 13.62 -0.56
CA GLU A 136 2.72 14.79 0.08
C GLU A 136 3.21 14.46 1.49
N ILE A 137 2.43 13.72 2.30
CA ILE A 137 2.83 13.25 3.63
C ILE A 137 4.06 12.32 3.52
N ALA A 138 4.08 11.42 2.53
CA ALA A 138 5.23 10.56 2.27
C ALA A 138 6.49 11.39 1.95
N ARG A 139 6.38 12.40 1.08
CA ARG A 139 7.47 13.32 0.74
C ARG A 139 8.01 14.05 1.96
N GLN A 140 7.13 14.60 2.78
CA GLN A 140 7.48 15.34 3.99
C GLN A 140 8.15 14.44 5.04
N THR A 141 7.71 13.18 5.16
CA THR A 141 8.33 12.18 6.04
C THR A 141 9.75 11.85 5.59
N LEU A 142 9.96 11.65 4.27
CA LEU A 142 11.30 11.43 3.72
C LEU A 142 12.23 12.63 3.95
N GLN A 143 11.72 13.84 3.84
CA GLN A 143 12.49 15.05 4.14
C GLN A 143 12.88 15.12 5.62
N ALA A 144 11.95 14.80 6.53
CA ALA A 144 12.23 14.78 7.96
C ALA A 144 13.27 13.73 8.36
N ALA A 145 13.26 12.58 7.66
CA ALA A 145 14.20 11.48 7.88
C ALA A 145 15.55 11.66 7.16
N TRP A 146 15.71 12.69 6.31
CA TRP A 146 16.87 12.84 5.42
C TRP A 146 18.22 12.80 6.14
N SER A 147 18.35 13.52 7.24
CA SER A 147 19.59 13.54 8.03
C SER A 147 19.94 12.15 8.57
N THR A 148 18.95 11.38 9.02
CA THR A 148 19.15 10.02 9.51
C THR A 148 19.56 9.07 8.38
N MET A 149 18.88 9.14 7.23
CA MET A 149 19.22 8.32 6.05
C MET A 149 20.63 8.61 5.51
N THR A 150 21.08 9.87 5.57
CA THR A 150 22.45 10.23 5.13
C THR A 150 23.51 9.81 6.13
N TRP A 151 23.20 9.81 7.42
CA TRP A 151 24.13 9.41 8.49
C TRP A 151 24.26 7.88 8.59
N ALA A 152 23.17 7.14 8.49
CA ALA A 152 23.16 5.68 8.66
C ALA A 152 22.33 4.97 7.56
N PRO A 153 22.72 5.06 6.28
CA PRO A 153 21.92 4.54 5.18
C PRO A 153 21.66 3.03 5.29
N SER A 154 22.62 2.25 5.75
CA SER A 154 22.48 0.79 5.91
C SER A 154 21.49 0.38 7.01
N ALA A 155 21.13 1.29 7.89
CA ALA A 155 20.13 1.07 8.94
C ALA A 155 18.76 1.72 8.61
N CYS A 156 18.55 2.19 7.37
CA CYS A 156 17.33 2.86 6.93
C CYS A 156 16.75 2.23 5.66
N ASN A 157 16.88 0.91 5.49
CA ASN A 157 16.48 0.24 4.25
C ASN A 157 15.00 0.48 3.90
N SER A 158 14.10 0.44 4.89
CA SER A 158 12.67 0.70 4.68
C SER A 158 12.41 2.11 4.13
N LEU A 159 13.11 3.13 4.65
CA LEU A 159 13.03 4.50 4.15
C LEU A 159 13.70 4.66 2.79
N LEU A 160 14.79 3.96 2.51
CA LEU A 160 15.44 3.97 1.21
C LEU A 160 14.56 3.35 0.12
N PHE A 161 13.81 2.28 0.43
CA PHE A 161 12.80 1.77 -0.49
C PHE A 161 11.66 2.77 -0.71
N ALA A 162 11.21 3.44 0.35
CA ALA A 162 10.21 4.50 0.22
C ALA A 162 10.73 5.69 -0.61
N LEU A 163 12.00 6.07 -0.44
CA LEU A 163 12.66 7.11 -1.24
C LEU A 163 12.79 6.70 -2.72
N GLU A 164 13.16 5.46 -2.98
CA GLU A 164 13.20 4.94 -4.35
C GLU A 164 11.83 4.97 -5.01
N ASP A 165 10.77 4.56 -4.30
CA ASP A 165 9.40 4.61 -4.81
C ASP A 165 8.86 6.05 -4.95
N TYR A 166 9.38 7.01 -4.20
CA TYR A 166 9.08 8.42 -4.37
C TYR A 166 9.76 9.03 -5.59
N LEU A 167 11.06 8.77 -5.77
CA LEU A 167 11.86 9.28 -6.90
C LEU A 167 11.47 8.61 -8.22
N HIS A 168 11.16 7.33 -8.16
CA HIS A 168 10.79 6.48 -9.28
C HIS A 168 9.51 5.71 -8.93
N PRO A 169 8.33 6.33 -9.09
CA PRO A 169 7.07 5.70 -8.72
C PRO A 169 6.91 4.31 -9.32
N PRO A 170 6.52 3.30 -8.50
CA PRO A 170 6.34 1.94 -8.99
C PRO A 170 5.26 1.90 -10.05
N ARG A 171 5.48 1.07 -11.06
CA ARG A 171 4.47 0.84 -12.10
C ARG A 171 3.24 0.17 -11.50
N GLN A 172 2.07 0.78 -11.69
CA GLN A 172 0.79 0.20 -11.30
C GLN A 172 0.00 -0.19 -12.55
N ILE A 173 -0.39 -1.45 -12.63
CA ILE A 173 -1.21 -1.98 -13.70
C ILE A 173 -2.59 -2.28 -13.15
N ILE A 174 -3.60 -1.60 -13.68
CA ILE A 174 -4.99 -1.80 -13.32
C ILE A 174 -5.66 -2.52 -14.47
N LEU A 175 -6.01 -3.78 -14.24
CA LEU A 175 -6.73 -4.62 -15.20
C LEU A 175 -8.22 -4.48 -14.93
N ARG A 176 -8.99 -4.14 -15.96
CA ARG A 176 -10.46 -4.01 -15.92
C ARG A 176 -11.05 -4.95 -16.94
N GLY A 177 -12.09 -5.70 -16.59
CA GLY A 177 -12.74 -6.62 -17.54
C GLY A 177 -13.47 -7.76 -16.88
N LYS A 178 -13.72 -8.83 -17.67
CA LYS A 178 -14.33 -10.07 -17.19
C LYS A 178 -13.39 -10.76 -16.20
N PRO A 179 -13.88 -11.28 -15.07
CA PRO A 179 -13.04 -11.85 -13.99
C PRO A 179 -12.04 -12.88 -14.49
N GLU A 180 -12.45 -13.82 -15.32
CA GLU A 180 -11.61 -14.91 -15.86
C GLU A 180 -10.51 -14.39 -16.80
N VAL A 181 -10.82 -13.35 -17.60
CA VAL A 181 -9.87 -12.79 -18.56
C VAL A 181 -8.80 -11.96 -17.84
N ILE A 182 -9.22 -11.09 -16.91
CA ILE A 182 -8.26 -10.28 -16.14
C ILE A 182 -7.40 -11.12 -15.20
N ALA A 183 -7.91 -12.25 -14.69
CA ALA A 183 -7.13 -13.20 -13.90
C ALA A 183 -6.04 -13.88 -14.74
N ASP A 184 -6.33 -14.24 -16.01
CA ASP A 184 -5.32 -14.76 -16.93
C ASP A 184 -4.27 -13.70 -17.27
N TRP A 185 -4.71 -12.47 -17.58
CA TRP A 185 -3.78 -11.37 -17.83
C TRP A 185 -2.89 -11.08 -16.62
N GLN A 186 -3.45 -11.10 -15.42
CA GLN A 186 -2.69 -10.90 -14.19
C GLN A 186 -1.59 -11.95 -14.02
N ARG A 187 -1.91 -13.24 -14.19
CA ARG A 187 -0.92 -14.32 -14.11
C ARG A 187 0.22 -14.14 -15.12
N ARG A 188 -0.11 -13.81 -16.38
CA ARG A 188 0.89 -13.56 -17.43
C ARG A 188 1.77 -12.34 -17.10
N CYS A 189 1.16 -11.26 -16.65
CA CYS A 189 1.91 -10.06 -16.24
C CYS A 189 2.82 -10.34 -15.05
N LEU A 190 2.36 -11.08 -14.04
CA LEU A 190 3.15 -11.46 -12.86
C LEU A 190 4.37 -12.31 -13.21
N ALA A 191 4.31 -13.11 -14.29
CA ALA A 191 5.42 -13.94 -14.74
C ALA A 191 6.58 -13.14 -15.36
N ILE A 192 6.31 -11.91 -15.84
CA ILE A 192 7.29 -11.09 -16.57
C ILE A 192 7.55 -9.73 -15.93
N ALA A 193 6.68 -9.28 -15.03
CA ALA A 193 6.80 -7.98 -14.37
C ALA A 193 7.96 -7.96 -13.37
N GLY A 194 8.67 -6.85 -13.32
CA GLY A 194 9.69 -6.58 -12.30
C GLY A 194 9.09 -6.48 -10.89
N CYS A 195 9.95 -6.59 -9.87
CA CYS A 195 9.54 -6.59 -8.47
C CYS A 195 8.83 -5.28 -8.02
N ARG A 196 9.07 -4.18 -8.71
CA ARG A 196 8.45 -2.88 -8.45
C ARG A 196 7.12 -2.67 -9.18
N THR A 197 6.63 -3.66 -9.95
CA THR A 197 5.34 -3.58 -10.63
C THR A 197 4.24 -4.13 -9.73
N ARG A 198 3.17 -3.37 -9.53
CA ARG A 198 1.97 -3.74 -8.77
C ARG A 198 0.82 -3.96 -9.72
N ILE A 199 0.09 -5.07 -9.60
CA ILE A 199 -0.94 -5.46 -10.56
C ILE A 199 -2.24 -5.72 -9.81
N TYR A 200 -3.28 -4.96 -10.17
CA TYR A 200 -4.61 -5.04 -9.58
C TYR A 200 -5.61 -5.52 -10.65
N ALA A 201 -6.20 -6.69 -10.42
CA ALA A 201 -7.26 -7.21 -11.28
C ALA A 201 -8.63 -6.85 -10.70
N ILE A 202 -9.28 -5.86 -11.29
CA ILE A 202 -10.54 -5.27 -10.81
C ILE A 202 -11.65 -5.62 -11.78
N PRO A 203 -12.61 -6.51 -11.45
CA PRO A 203 -13.74 -6.84 -12.31
C PRO A 203 -14.51 -5.60 -12.79
N ALA A 204 -15.04 -5.66 -14.01
CA ALA A 204 -15.73 -4.52 -14.62
C ALA A 204 -16.95 -4.07 -13.83
N ASP A 205 -17.64 -5.02 -13.18
CA ASP A 205 -18.85 -4.83 -12.38
C ASP A 205 -18.58 -4.51 -10.89
N THR A 206 -17.32 -4.27 -10.51
CA THR A 206 -16.98 -3.93 -9.12
C THR A 206 -17.68 -2.64 -8.71
N PRO A 207 -18.53 -2.67 -7.65
CA PRO A 207 -19.24 -1.48 -7.19
C PRO A 207 -18.32 -0.56 -6.37
N GLU A 208 -18.78 0.68 -6.16
CA GLU A 208 -18.23 1.65 -5.18
C GLU A 208 -16.71 1.88 -5.29
N LEU A 209 -16.21 1.91 -6.53
CA LEU A 209 -14.81 2.27 -6.76
C LEU A 209 -14.56 3.76 -6.54
N PRO A 210 -13.39 4.16 -6.02
CA PRO A 210 -12.94 5.55 -6.09
C PRO A 210 -13.03 6.06 -7.53
N GLU A 211 -13.35 7.35 -7.69
CA GLU A 211 -13.57 7.97 -9.00
C GLU A 211 -12.44 7.67 -9.99
N SER A 212 -11.19 7.79 -9.55
CA SER A 212 -10.02 7.50 -10.37
C SER A 212 -9.96 6.07 -10.91
N LEU A 213 -10.47 5.10 -10.16
CA LEU A 213 -10.57 3.69 -10.58
C LEU A 213 -11.84 3.43 -11.40
N ALA A 214 -12.93 4.12 -11.08
CA ALA A 214 -14.19 4.02 -11.81
C ALA A 214 -14.08 4.54 -13.25
N LEU A 215 -13.31 5.61 -13.46
CA LEU A 215 -13.02 6.18 -14.78
C LEU A 215 -12.20 5.23 -15.68
N ARG A 216 -11.50 4.27 -15.10
CA ARG A 216 -10.79 3.22 -15.84
C ARG A 216 -11.76 2.09 -16.20
N THR A 217 -12.52 2.28 -17.26
CA THR A 217 -13.56 1.33 -17.70
C THR A 217 -12.99 0.18 -18.53
N ALA A 218 -13.67 -0.97 -18.52
CA ALA A 218 -13.33 -2.06 -19.42
C ALA A 218 -13.75 -1.72 -20.87
N GLN A 219 -12.84 -1.89 -21.81
CA GLN A 219 -13.09 -1.82 -23.25
C GLN A 219 -12.91 -3.23 -23.82
N GLY A 220 -14.02 -3.87 -24.17
CA GLY A 220 -14.04 -5.31 -24.55
C GLY A 220 -13.94 -6.23 -23.33
N ASP A 221 -13.28 -7.40 -23.51
CA ASP A 221 -13.19 -8.43 -22.48
C ASP A 221 -12.19 -8.08 -21.37
N ALA A 222 -11.13 -7.34 -21.68
CA ALA A 222 -10.16 -6.83 -20.73
C ALA A 222 -9.42 -5.60 -21.27
N THR A 223 -9.04 -4.72 -20.35
CA THR A 223 -8.25 -3.50 -20.61
C THR A 223 -7.24 -3.31 -19.50
N ALA A 224 -6.00 -2.95 -19.84
CA ALA A 224 -4.96 -2.63 -18.86
C ALA A 224 -4.59 -1.15 -18.90
N TYR A 225 -4.62 -0.51 -17.75
CA TYR A 225 -4.14 0.84 -17.53
C TYR A 225 -2.80 0.78 -16.81
N CYS A 226 -1.74 1.25 -17.44
CA CYS A 226 -0.38 1.27 -16.89
C CYS A 226 -0.05 2.69 -16.44
N CYS A 227 0.16 2.87 -15.14
CA CYS A 227 0.42 4.16 -14.52
C CYS A 227 1.75 4.15 -13.77
N GLU A 228 2.49 5.26 -13.83
CA GLU A 228 3.68 5.54 -13.02
C GLU A 228 3.43 6.87 -12.29
N GLY A 229 3.32 6.82 -10.98
CA GLY A 229 2.82 7.95 -10.20
C GLY A 229 1.38 8.32 -10.63
N PHE A 230 1.16 9.59 -10.91
CA PHE A 230 -0.15 10.11 -11.35
C PHE A 230 -0.32 10.13 -12.88
N ARG A 231 0.63 9.59 -13.65
CA ARG A 231 0.57 9.56 -15.10
C ARG A 231 0.27 8.15 -15.58
N CYS A 232 -0.72 8.03 -16.47
CA CYS A 232 -1.07 6.77 -17.10
C CYS A 232 -0.80 6.86 -18.61
N LEU A 233 -0.41 5.73 -19.19
CA LEU A 233 -0.30 5.55 -20.63
C LEU A 233 -1.67 5.33 -21.24
N GLU A 234 -1.74 5.39 -22.57
CA GLU A 234 -2.89 4.87 -23.33
C GLU A 234 -3.17 3.42 -22.94
N PRO A 235 -4.44 3.04 -22.80
CA PRO A 235 -4.81 1.70 -22.34
C PRO A 235 -4.40 0.62 -23.33
N PHE A 236 -3.94 -0.50 -22.82
CA PHE A 236 -3.67 -1.70 -23.62
C PHE A 236 -4.94 -2.55 -23.72
N LEU A 237 -5.34 -2.86 -24.94
CA LEU A 237 -6.54 -3.64 -25.26
C LEU A 237 -6.23 -5.11 -25.57
N ASP A 238 -4.96 -5.48 -25.64
CA ASP A 238 -4.51 -6.86 -25.86
C ASP A 238 -3.30 -7.21 -24.98
N ILE A 239 -3.24 -8.48 -24.61
CA ILE A 239 -2.20 -9.01 -23.70
C ILE A 239 -0.80 -9.03 -24.33
N ARG A 240 -0.68 -9.09 -25.66
CA ARG A 240 0.65 -9.13 -26.34
C ARG A 240 1.32 -7.78 -26.24
N SER A 241 0.60 -6.71 -26.55
CA SER A 241 1.09 -5.33 -26.43
C SER A 241 1.48 -5.01 -24.98
N LEU A 242 0.64 -5.38 -24.01
CA LEU A 242 0.95 -5.24 -22.59
C LEU A 242 2.20 -6.04 -22.20
N SER A 243 2.30 -7.31 -22.62
CA SER A 243 3.45 -8.15 -22.31
C SER A 243 4.74 -7.62 -22.92
N ASN A 244 4.70 -7.08 -24.13
CA ASN A 244 5.86 -6.46 -24.77
C ASN A 244 6.30 -5.20 -24.02
N TYR A 245 5.36 -4.37 -23.57
CA TYR A 245 5.66 -3.20 -22.74
C TYR A 245 6.33 -3.60 -21.41
N LEU A 246 5.85 -4.66 -20.75
CA LEU A 246 6.39 -5.12 -19.47
C LEU A 246 7.80 -5.74 -19.58
N LYS A 247 8.18 -6.23 -20.74
CA LYS A 247 9.53 -6.73 -21.00
C LYS A 247 10.56 -5.62 -21.16
N THR A 248 10.12 -4.39 -21.43
CA THR A 248 11.04 -3.24 -21.43
C THR A 248 11.48 -2.98 -19.99
N PRO A 249 12.78 -2.90 -19.72
CA PRO A 249 13.27 -2.59 -18.37
C PRO A 249 12.60 -1.32 -17.85
N ASP A 250 12.28 -1.30 -16.55
CA ASP A 250 11.90 -0.07 -15.88
C ASP A 250 12.99 0.95 -16.19
N ARG A 251 12.64 2.07 -16.85
CA ARG A 251 13.61 3.09 -17.19
C ARG A 251 14.13 3.69 -15.89
N VAL A 252 15.24 3.16 -15.41
CA VAL A 252 16.11 3.90 -14.50
C VAL A 252 16.65 5.06 -15.34
N ARG A 253 16.02 6.22 -15.22
CA ARG A 253 16.52 7.48 -15.77
C ARG A 253 17.35 8.21 -14.74
#